data_67a380ba57885f7c01d2190cb091eb62
#
_entry.id   67a380ba57885f7c01d2190cb091eb62
#
_cell.length_a   1.000
_cell.length_b   1.000
_cell.length_c   1.000
_cell.angle_alpha   90.00
_cell.angle_beta   90.00
_cell.angle_gamma   90.00
#
_symmetry.space_group_name_H-M   'P 1'
#
loop_
_entity.id
_entity.type
_entity.pdbx_description
1 polymer ?
#
loop_
_entity_poly.entity_id
_entity_poly.type
_entity_poly.pdbx_seq_one_letter_code
_entity_poly.pdbx_strand_id
1 'polypeptide(L)'
;MRMQKTDHEVRIPISKMFGGKAAAMVRENKTTTGKLFQLPCNARCNLVLKRVLKRFNIHRHITFHCARHTCATVLLSKGVSLPIIQHILGHQSIKTTQVYSAVKDTTINKEIRRAFR
;
A
#
# COMPACT_ATOMS: atom_id res chain seq x y z
N MET A 1 -13.18 6.10 2.82
CA MET A 1 -12.08 7.03 3.16
C MET A 1 -11.93 8.05 2.03
N ARG A 2 -12.05 9.35 2.30
CA ARG A 2 -11.79 10.40 1.31
C ARG A 2 -10.33 10.81 1.30
N MET A 3 -9.74 10.92 0.14
CA MET A 3 -8.35 11.37 0.01
C MET A 3 -8.29 12.89 -0.01
N GLN A 4 -7.48 13.49 0.85
CA GLN A 4 -7.36 14.95 1.01
C GLN A 4 -6.97 15.74 -0.26
N LYS A 5 -6.28 15.11 -1.21
CA LYS A 5 -5.83 15.78 -2.45
C LYS A 5 -6.78 15.64 -3.64
N THR A 6 -7.72 14.71 -3.62
CA THR A 6 -8.45 14.33 -4.82
C THR A 6 -9.95 14.12 -4.61
N ASP A 7 -10.44 14.34 -3.40
CA ASP A 7 -11.84 14.07 -2.96
C ASP A 7 -12.42 12.72 -3.45
N HIS A 8 -11.54 11.77 -3.74
CA HIS A 8 -11.93 10.46 -4.27
C HIS A 8 -12.19 9.49 -3.12
N GLU A 9 -13.36 8.85 -3.14
CA GLU A 9 -13.72 7.83 -2.17
C GLU A 9 -13.00 6.53 -2.50
N VAL A 10 -12.15 6.05 -1.59
CA VAL A 10 -11.47 4.76 -1.70
C VAL A 10 -12.13 3.75 -0.77
N ARG A 11 -12.66 2.65 -1.34
CA ARG A 11 -13.25 1.53 -0.58
C ARG A 11 -12.27 0.35 -0.57
N ILE A 12 -11.81 -0.01 0.61
CA ILE A 12 -10.83 -1.09 0.80
C ILE A 12 -11.49 -2.23 1.57
N PRO A 13 -11.50 -3.47 1.04
CA PRO A 13 -12.08 -4.64 1.72
C PRO A 13 -11.14 -5.16 2.83
N ILE A 14 -11.07 -4.42 3.94
CA ILE A 14 -10.13 -4.65 5.05
C ILE A 14 -10.24 -6.07 5.62
N SER A 15 -11.45 -6.64 5.67
CA SER A 15 -11.69 -7.97 6.23
C SER A 15 -11.01 -9.10 5.46
N LYS A 16 -10.77 -8.91 4.16
CA LYS A 16 -10.15 -9.91 3.27
C LYS A 16 -8.66 -9.65 3.03
N MET A 17 -8.15 -8.48 3.43
CA MET A 17 -6.75 -8.12 3.20
C MET A 17 -5.84 -8.65 4.30
N PHE A 18 -4.66 -9.10 3.91
CA PHE A 18 -3.60 -9.55 4.80
C PHE A 18 -4.03 -10.63 5.80
N GLY A 19 -4.90 -11.57 5.36
CA GLY A 19 -5.40 -12.64 6.22
C GLY A 19 -6.19 -12.15 7.44
N GLY A 20 -6.92 -11.04 7.29
CA GLY A 20 -7.74 -10.46 8.37
C GLY A 20 -6.97 -9.60 9.38
N LYS A 21 -5.64 -9.54 9.31
CA LYS A 21 -4.81 -8.73 10.23
C LYS A 21 -5.20 -7.26 10.22
N ALA A 22 -5.48 -6.70 9.04
CA ALA A 22 -5.93 -5.31 8.93
C ALA A 22 -7.26 -5.06 9.66
N ALA A 23 -8.20 -5.99 9.59
CA ALA A 23 -9.47 -5.89 10.31
C ALA A 23 -9.31 -6.02 11.83
N ALA A 24 -8.38 -6.86 12.29
CA ALA A 24 -8.04 -6.96 13.71
C ALA A 24 -7.47 -5.63 14.24
N MET A 25 -6.50 -5.05 13.56
CA MET A 25 -5.92 -3.75 13.93
C MET A 25 -6.96 -2.62 13.97
N VAL A 26 -7.93 -2.63 13.05
CA VAL A 26 -9.03 -1.64 13.06
C VAL A 26 -9.94 -1.86 14.26
N ARG A 27 -10.25 -3.11 14.63
CA ARG A 27 -11.08 -3.43 15.79
C ARG A 27 -10.41 -3.03 17.11
N GLU A 28 -9.14 -3.33 17.26
CA GLU A 28 -8.35 -2.98 18.45
C GLU A 28 -8.23 -1.46 18.68
N ASN A 29 -8.21 -0.68 17.58
CA ASN A 29 -8.07 0.78 17.64
C ASN A 29 -9.39 1.53 17.40
N LYS A 30 -10.54 0.84 17.47
CA LYS A 30 -11.85 1.46 17.23
C LYS A 30 -12.20 2.41 18.38
N THR A 31 -12.06 3.69 18.13
CA THR A 31 -12.58 4.74 19.00
C THR A 31 -14.01 5.13 18.58
N THR A 32 -14.85 5.51 19.53
CA THR A 32 -16.27 5.83 19.31
C THR A 32 -16.47 7.07 18.46
N THR A 33 -15.49 7.95 18.42
CA THR A 33 -15.57 9.22 17.67
C THR A 33 -14.20 9.61 17.13
N GLY A 34 -14.14 10.09 15.89
CA GLY A 34 -12.95 10.71 15.32
C GLY A 34 -12.09 9.80 14.44
N LYS A 35 -10.79 10.06 14.45
CA LYS A 35 -9.81 9.34 13.62
C LYS A 35 -9.47 8.00 14.23
N LEU A 36 -9.50 6.93 13.42
CA LEU A 36 -9.13 5.58 13.83
C LEU A 36 -7.68 5.51 14.37
N PHE A 37 -6.78 6.27 13.78
CA PHE A 37 -5.39 6.40 14.22
C PHE A 37 -5.02 7.87 14.31
N GLN A 38 -4.42 8.26 15.44
CA GLN A 38 -3.81 9.58 15.59
C GLN A 38 -2.39 9.55 15.02
N LEU A 39 -2.30 9.74 13.72
CA LEU A 39 -1.01 9.76 13.04
C LEU A 39 -0.48 11.20 12.97
N PRO A 40 0.82 11.40 13.21
CA PRO A 40 1.45 12.68 12.98
C PRO A 40 1.47 13.01 11.47
N CYS A 41 1.79 14.25 11.12
CA CYS A 41 1.94 14.64 9.72
C CYS A 41 3.04 13.82 9.01
N ASN A 42 2.95 13.74 7.69
CA ASN A 42 3.84 12.91 6.86
C ASN A 42 5.33 13.25 7.07
N ALA A 43 5.66 14.54 7.23
CA ALA A 43 7.03 14.98 7.51
C ALA A 43 7.56 14.40 8.82
N ARG A 44 6.75 14.40 9.87
CA ARG A 44 7.13 13.84 11.17
C ARG A 44 7.26 12.30 11.14
N CYS A 45 6.39 11.62 10.39
CA CYS A 45 6.54 10.18 10.14
C CYS A 45 7.88 9.86 9.48
N ASN A 46 8.27 10.60 8.44
CA ASN A 46 9.54 10.41 7.75
C ASN A 46 10.75 10.70 8.66
N LEU A 47 10.64 11.69 9.54
CA LEU A 47 11.69 11.98 10.53
C LEU A 47 11.89 10.81 11.51
N VAL A 48 10.81 10.24 12.01
CA VAL A 48 10.86 9.06 12.89
C VAL A 48 11.46 7.88 12.16
N LEU A 49 11.00 7.59 10.94
CA LEU A 49 11.57 6.53 10.09
C LEU A 49 13.08 6.70 9.92
N LYS A 50 13.55 7.91 9.60
CA LYS A 50 14.98 8.20 9.45
C LYS A 50 15.77 7.88 10.72
N ARG A 51 15.22 8.21 11.90
CA ARG A 51 15.86 7.91 13.19
C ARG A 51 15.93 6.39 13.43
N VAL A 52 14.85 5.68 13.16
CA VAL A 52 14.80 4.22 13.31
C VAL A 52 15.81 3.55 12.38
N LEU A 53 15.82 3.92 11.10
CA LEU A 53 16.77 3.37 10.12
C LEU A 53 18.23 3.60 10.53
N LYS A 54 18.55 4.81 11.02
CA LYS A 54 19.88 5.12 11.55
C LYS A 54 20.25 4.22 12.73
N ARG A 55 19.30 3.94 13.64
CA ARG A 55 19.53 3.07 14.80
C ARG A 55 19.86 1.62 14.40
N PHE A 56 19.27 1.15 13.30
CA PHE A 56 19.53 -0.19 12.75
C PHE A 56 20.60 -0.23 11.67
N ASN A 57 21.38 0.86 11.51
CA ASN A 57 22.46 0.98 10.52
C ASN A 57 21.99 0.73 9.08
N ILE A 58 20.75 1.13 8.77
CA ILE A 58 20.16 1.01 7.43
C ILE A 58 20.36 2.35 6.70
N HIS A 59 21.24 2.36 5.71
CA HIS A 59 21.61 3.56 4.94
C HIS A 59 20.72 3.85 3.73
N ARG A 60 19.61 3.13 3.56
CA ARG A 60 18.66 3.37 2.47
C ARG A 60 17.74 4.55 2.76
N HIS A 61 17.46 5.35 1.73
CA HIS A 61 16.47 6.42 1.82
C HIS A 61 15.06 5.82 1.76
N ILE A 62 14.49 5.51 2.93
CA ILE A 62 13.13 4.98 3.07
C ILE A 62 12.23 6.08 3.61
N THR A 63 11.14 6.34 2.91
CA THR A 63 10.11 7.29 3.31
C THR A 63 8.79 6.57 3.56
N PHE A 64 7.84 7.24 4.18
CA PHE A 64 6.47 6.71 4.35
C PHE A 64 5.81 6.38 3.01
N HIS A 65 6.19 7.07 1.94
CA HIS A 65 5.71 6.79 0.59
C HIS A 65 6.20 5.44 0.04
N CYS A 66 7.35 4.95 0.50
CA CYS A 66 7.86 3.64 0.10
C CYS A 66 6.91 2.50 0.52
N ALA A 67 6.20 2.64 1.64
CA ALA A 67 5.20 1.66 2.06
C ALA A 67 4.06 1.51 1.02
N ARG A 68 3.66 2.62 0.39
CA ARG A 68 2.67 2.63 -0.68
C ARG A 68 3.17 1.90 -1.92
N HIS A 69 4.42 2.12 -2.32
CA HIS A 69 5.06 1.39 -3.42
C HIS A 69 5.18 -0.10 -3.11
N THR A 70 5.58 -0.45 -1.90
CA THR A 70 5.65 -1.85 -1.45
C THR A 70 4.28 -2.52 -1.50
N CYS A 71 3.24 -1.84 -1.04
CA CYS A 71 1.86 -2.34 -1.11
C CYS A 71 1.46 -2.66 -2.55
N ALA A 72 1.70 -1.74 -3.49
CA ALA A 72 1.41 -1.94 -4.91
C ALA A 72 2.16 -3.16 -5.48
N THR A 73 3.45 -3.26 -5.20
CA THR A 73 4.30 -4.34 -5.70
C THR A 73 3.88 -5.71 -5.14
N VAL A 74 3.53 -5.76 -3.85
CA VAL A 74 3.05 -6.99 -3.20
C VAL A 74 1.71 -7.43 -3.77
N LEU A 75 0.76 -6.51 -3.97
CA LEU A 75 -0.53 -6.81 -4.58
C LEU A 75 -0.37 -7.33 -6.01
N LEU A 76 0.49 -6.69 -6.80
CA LEU A 76 0.80 -7.12 -8.16
C LEU A 76 1.44 -8.51 -8.18
N SER A 77 2.39 -8.80 -7.30
CA SER A 77 3.02 -10.13 -7.19
C SER A 77 2.04 -11.23 -6.78
N LYS A 78 0.92 -10.87 -6.17
CA LYS A 78 -0.18 -11.79 -5.82
C LYS A 78 -1.23 -11.91 -6.92
N GLY A 79 -1.01 -11.29 -8.09
CA GLY A 79 -1.89 -11.36 -9.26
C GLY A 79 -3.10 -10.43 -9.17
N VAL A 80 -3.06 -9.41 -8.31
CA VAL A 80 -4.11 -8.38 -8.30
C VAL A 80 -3.94 -7.47 -9.52
N SER A 81 -5.01 -7.25 -10.27
CA SER A 81 -4.98 -6.45 -11.49
C SER A 81 -4.66 -4.98 -11.21
N LEU A 82 -3.98 -4.32 -12.16
CA LEU A 82 -3.61 -2.91 -12.07
C LEU A 82 -4.76 -1.96 -11.78
N PRO A 83 -5.96 -2.10 -12.40
CA PRO A 83 -7.10 -1.24 -12.07
C PRO A 83 -7.54 -1.35 -10.61
N ILE A 84 -7.50 -2.55 -10.03
CA ILE A 84 -7.84 -2.78 -8.62
C ILE A 84 -6.78 -2.12 -7.73
N ILE A 85 -5.49 -2.29 -8.05
CA ILE A 85 -4.40 -1.65 -7.32
C ILE A 85 -4.53 -0.12 -7.40
N GLN A 86 -4.83 0.42 -8.57
CA GLN A 86 -5.11 1.85 -8.77
C GLN A 86 -6.21 2.34 -7.84
N HIS A 87 -7.33 1.62 -7.78
CA HIS A 87 -8.47 1.96 -6.92
C HIS A 87 -8.08 1.92 -5.44
N ILE A 88 -7.41 0.86 -4.97
CA ILE A 88 -6.95 0.72 -3.58
C ILE A 88 -5.99 1.85 -3.19
N LEU A 89 -5.08 2.22 -4.09
CA LEU A 89 -4.14 3.31 -3.86
C LEU A 89 -4.76 4.70 -4.07
N GLY A 90 -5.95 4.80 -4.69
CA GLY A 90 -6.62 6.06 -4.99
C GLY A 90 -5.86 6.89 -6.02
N HIS A 91 -5.24 6.26 -7.01
CA HIS A 91 -4.62 6.97 -8.13
C HIS A 91 -5.68 7.39 -9.14
N GLN A 92 -5.73 8.67 -9.51
CA GLN A 92 -6.65 9.18 -10.53
C GLN A 92 -6.28 8.70 -11.94
N SER A 93 -4.99 8.47 -12.20
CA SER A 93 -4.51 8.01 -13.51
C SER A 93 -3.87 6.63 -13.40
N ILE A 94 -4.20 5.77 -14.35
CA ILE A 94 -3.59 4.45 -14.48
C ILE A 94 -2.07 4.55 -14.75
N LYS A 95 -1.63 5.61 -15.43
CA LYS A 95 -0.20 5.88 -15.66
C LYS A 95 0.62 5.88 -14.39
N THR A 96 0.08 6.42 -13.30
CA THR A 96 0.75 6.42 -11.98
C THR A 96 0.89 5.00 -11.40
N THR A 97 0.00 4.09 -11.78
CA THR A 97 0.03 2.70 -11.32
C THR A 97 0.87 1.83 -12.26
N GLN A 98 0.94 2.17 -13.54
CA GLN A 98 1.74 1.47 -14.55
C GLN A 98 3.26 1.48 -14.25
N VAL A 99 3.74 2.43 -13.46
CA VAL A 99 5.13 2.44 -12.97
C VAL A 99 5.49 1.11 -12.26
N TYR A 100 4.48 0.43 -11.68
CA TYR A 100 4.66 -0.87 -11.04
C TYR A 100 4.58 -2.05 -12.00
N SER A 101 4.12 -1.81 -13.23
CA SER A 101 3.98 -2.84 -14.27
C SER A 101 5.27 -3.11 -15.06
N ALA A 102 6.36 -2.42 -14.76
CA ALA A 102 7.71 -2.86 -15.15
C ALA A 102 7.98 -4.20 -14.43
N VAL A 103 7.28 -5.20 -14.90
CA VAL A 103 7.09 -6.50 -14.30
C VAL A 103 8.40 -7.25 -14.43
N LYS A 104 8.89 -7.71 -13.31
CA LYS A 104 9.97 -8.70 -13.28
C LYS A 104 9.52 -9.91 -14.10
N ASP A 105 10.39 -10.42 -14.95
CA ASP A 105 10.18 -11.63 -15.79
C ASP A 105 9.60 -12.82 -15.02
N THR A 106 9.83 -12.88 -13.72
CA THR A 106 9.26 -13.86 -12.78
C THR A 106 7.74 -13.86 -12.72
N THR A 107 7.09 -12.68 -12.89
CA THR A 107 5.61 -12.58 -12.85
C THR A 107 5.02 -13.01 -14.20
N ILE A 108 5.66 -12.65 -15.31
CA ILE A 108 5.26 -13.08 -16.65
C ILE A 108 5.29 -14.61 -16.72
N ASN A 109 6.39 -15.22 -16.29
CA ASN A 109 6.54 -16.69 -16.28
C ASN A 109 5.50 -17.38 -15.36
N LYS A 110 5.10 -16.75 -14.25
CA LYS A 110 4.10 -17.29 -13.35
C LYS A 110 2.70 -17.24 -13.95
N GLU A 111 2.36 -16.16 -14.64
CA GLU A 111 1.07 -16.03 -15.34
C GLU A 111 0.97 -16.95 -16.55
N ILE A 112 2.04 -17.04 -17.35
CA ILE A 112 2.09 -17.97 -18.49
C ILE A 112 1.89 -19.41 -17.98
N ARG A 113 2.59 -19.85 -16.94
CA ARG A 113 2.40 -21.19 -16.36
C ARG A 113 1.01 -21.42 -15.80
N ARG A 114 0.30 -20.38 -15.41
CA ARG A 114 -1.07 -20.45 -14.89
C ARG A 114 -2.10 -20.54 -16.01
N ALA A 115 -1.85 -19.85 -17.13
CA ALA A 115 -2.73 -19.83 -18.30
C ALA A 115 -2.64 -21.11 -19.15
N PHE A 116 -1.50 -21.82 -19.10
CA PHE A 116 -1.24 -23.05 -19.85
C PHE A 116 -1.22 -24.32 -18.97
N ARG A 117 -1.83 -24.28 -17.81
CA ARG A 117 -2.19 -25.44 -16.97
C ARG A 117 -3.60 -25.89 -17.25
#